data_a751cd194ffe4e02a681a898bb5de137
#
_entry.id   a751cd194ffe4e02a681a898bb5de137
#
_cell.length_a   1.000
_cell.length_b   1.000
_cell.length_c   1.000
_cell.angle_alpha   90.00
_cell.angle_beta   90.00
_cell.angle_gamma   90.00
#
_symmetry.space_group_name_H-M   'P 1'
#
loop_
_entity.id
_entity.type
_entity.pdbx_description
1 polymer ?
#
loop_
_entity_poly.entity_id
_entity_poly.type
_entity_poly.pdbx_seq_one_letter_code
_entity_poly.pdbx_strand_id
1 'polypeptide(L)'
;FVDTNPRINLAYGVAGLSIALDSLSAIKYATVKARRNDIGLTEGFDIEGEFPCFGNDDDRVDHLGVDLVYYFSEELKKLPVYKNARPTLSLLTITSNVMYGKKTGATPDGRAKGVAFAPGANPMHGRDKNGAIASLSSVAKLRYRDSQDGISNTFSIVPKSLGPTQEERIDNLITMMDGYF
;
A
#
# COMPACT_ATOMS: atom_id res chain seq x y z
N PHE A 1 31.34 21.51 -0.42
CA PHE A 1 30.09 22.29 -0.43
C PHE A 1 29.53 22.26 0.97
N VAL A 2 29.45 23.41 1.62
CA VAL A 2 28.81 23.56 2.92
C VAL A 2 27.50 24.30 2.67
N ASP A 3 26.37 23.60 2.86
CA ASP A 3 25.08 24.24 2.88
C ASP A 3 24.99 25.10 4.14
N THR A 4 24.79 26.41 3.97
CA THR A 4 24.71 27.37 5.07
C THR A 4 23.40 27.29 5.83
N ASN A 5 22.38 26.58 5.28
CA ASN A 5 21.09 26.37 5.93
C ASN A 5 20.57 24.95 5.68
N PRO A 6 21.19 23.94 6.26
CA PRO A 6 20.80 22.55 6.04
C PRO A 6 19.38 22.30 6.56
N ARG A 7 18.55 21.69 5.72
CA ARG A 7 17.23 21.21 6.11
C ARG A 7 17.36 19.79 6.63
N ILE A 8 16.88 19.56 7.85
CA ILE A 8 16.85 18.22 8.44
C ILE A 8 15.46 17.63 8.18
N ASN A 9 15.41 16.50 7.50
CA ASN A 9 14.19 15.72 7.35
C ASN A 9 14.23 14.52 8.31
N LEU A 10 13.08 14.22 8.90
CA LEU A 10 12.89 13.03 9.72
C LEU A 10 11.88 12.13 9.01
N ALA A 11 12.40 11.07 8.38
CA ALA A 11 11.64 10.16 7.56
C ALA A 11 10.86 9.15 8.39
N TYR A 12 9.56 9.02 8.09
CA TYR A 12 8.66 8.02 8.65
C TYR A 12 8.21 7.07 7.55
N GLY A 13 8.48 5.77 7.72
CA GLY A 13 8.08 4.74 6.78
C GLY A 13 6.79 4.05 7.19
N VAL A 14 5.86 3.88 6.26
CA VAL A 14 4.62 3.12 6.45
C VAL A 14 4.77 1.71 5.89
N ALA A 15 4.38 0.70 6.67
CA ALA A 15 4.26 -0.68 6.24
C ALA A 15 2.82 -1.15 6.35
N GLY A 16 2.33 -1.88 5.32
CA GLY A 16 1.01 -2.48 5.34
C GLY A 16 -0.12 -1.57 4.87
N LEU A 17 0.17 -0.59 4.00
CA LEU A 17 -0.85 0.30 3.44
C LEU A 17 -2.02 -0.49 2.84
N SER A 18 -1.77 -1.39 1.90
CA SER A 18 -2.83 -2.16 1.21
C SER A 18 -3.67 -2.99 2.17
N ILE A 19 -3.07 -3.54 3.23
CA ILE A 19 -3.81 -4.29 4.26
C ILE A 19 -4.75 -3.38 5.04
N ALA A 20 -4.30 -2.18 5.37
CA ALA A 20 -5.13 -1.17 6.04
C ALA A 20 -6.32 -0.76 5.14
N LEU A 21 -6.07 -0.52 3.85
CA LEU A 21 -7.09 -0.15 2.88
C LEU A 21 -8.12 -1.25 2.68
N ASP A 22 -7.66 -2.48 2.47
CA ASP A 22 -8.53 -3.63 2.31
C ASP A 22 -9.34 -3.91 3.58
N SER A 23 -8.73 -3.72 4.77
CA SER A 23 -9.44 -3.86 6.05
C SER A 23 -10.52 -2.79 6.23
N LEU A 24 -10.23 -1.54 5.91
CA LEU A 24 -11.22 -0.45 5.93
C LEU A 24 -12.33 -0.69 4.91
N SER A 25 -11.98 -1.17 3.73
CA SER A 25 -12.92 -1.55 2.69
C SER A 25 -13.82 -2.69 3.15
N ALA A 26 -13.26 -3.75 3.73
CA ALA A 26 -14.04 -4.88 4.26
C ALA A 26 -15.02 -4.41 5.34
N ILE A 27 -14.59 -3.58 6.29
CA ILE A 27 -15.45 -3.03 7.34
C ILE A 27 -16.57 -2.16 6.76
N LYS A 28 -16.29 -1.42 5.67
CA LYS A 28 -17.25 -0.48 5.06
C LYS A 28 -18.28 -1.18 4.17
N TYR A 29 -17.90 -2.24 3.44
CA TYR A 29 -18.71 -2.82 2.36
C TYR A 29 -19.14 -4.27 2.62
N ALA A 30 -18.55 -4.96 3.59
CA ALA A 30 -18.92 -6.32 3.99
C ALA A 30 -19.33 -6.36 5.47
N THR A 31 -19.81 -7.52 5.92
CA THR A 31 -20.04 -7.78 7.33
C THR A 31 -18.84 -8.49 7.93
N VAL A 32 -18.13 -7.82 8.83
CA VAL A 32 -16.91 -8.34 9.46
C VAL A 32 -17.17 -8.60 10.93
N LYS A 33 -16.97 -9.86 11.36
CA LYS A 33 -17.11 -10.28 12.76
C LYS A 33 -15.78 -10.81 13.29
N ALA A 34 -15.32 -10.25 14.41
CA ALA A 34 -14.09 -10.74 15.06
C ALA A 34 -14.35 -12.07 15.77
N ARG A 35 -13.55 -13.10 15.47
CA ARG A 35 -13.48 -14.33 16.26
C ARG A 35 -12.49 -14.15 17.39
N ARG A 36 -12.97 -14.34 18.61
CA ARG A 36 -12.17 -14.18 19.84
C ARG A 36 -12.00 -15.51 20.54
N ASN A 37 -10.85 -15.72 21.17
CA ASN A 37 -10.60 -16.86 22.05
C ASN A 37 -11.21 -16.65 23.45
N ASP A 38 -11.05 -17.66 24.33
CA ASP A 38 -11.62 -17.68 25.67
C ASP A 38 -11.14 -16.53 26.58
N ILE A 39 -9.98 -15.94 26.27
CA ILE A 39 -9.44 -14.78 27.00
C ILE A 39 -9.73 -13.44 26.29
N GLY A 40 -10.61 -13.43 25.27
CA GLY A 40 -11.08 -12.22 24.59
C GLY A 40 -10.14 -11.69 23.49
N LEU A 41 -9.02 -12.35 23.18
CA LEU A 41 -8.13 -11.93 22.10
C LEU A 41 -8.67 -12.33 20.72
N THR A 42 -8.57 -11.41 19.77
CA THR A 42 -8.97 -11.68 18.39
C THR A 42 -7.97 -12.61 17.71
N GLU A 43 -8.46 -13.75 17.21
CA GLU A 43 -7.67 -14.75 16.46
C GLU A 43 -7.92 -14.70 14.95
N GLY A 44 -9.03 -14.11 14.52
CA GLY A 44 -9.40 -14.02 13.12
C GLY A 44 -10.67 -13.22 12.92
N PHE A 45 -11.12 -13.18 11.67
CA PHE A 45 -12.33 -12.49 11.26
C PHE A 45 -13.15 -13.38 10.32
N ASP A 46 -14.45 -13.41 10.53
CA ASP A 46 -15.43 -13.95 9.60
C ASP A 46 -15.96 -12.81 8.74
N ILE A 47 -15.90 -12.97 7.44
CA ILE A 47 -16.27 -11.94 6.47
C ILE A 47 -17.38 -12.49 5.60
N GLU A 48 -18.53 -11.82 5.61
CA GLU A 48 -19.69 -12.12 4.79
C GLU A 48 -19.93 -10.99 3.78
N GLY A 49 -19.97 -11.31 2.50
CA GLY A 49 -20.11 -10.36 1.40
C GLY A 49 -18.78 -10.04 0.72
N GLU A 50 -18.89 -9.26 -0.36
CA GLU A 50 -17.75 -8.82 -1.16
C GLU A 50 -17.38 -7.38 -0.85
N PHE A 51 -16.10 -7.06 -0.97
CA PHE A 51 -15.59 -5.71 -0.80
C PHE A 51 -14.49 -5.44 -1.85
N PRO A 52 -14.37 -4.17 -2.32
CA PRO A 52 -13.30 -3.81 -3.23
C PRO A 52 -11.93 -3.91 -2.55
N CYS A 53 -10.95 -4.52 -3.25
CA CYS A 53 -9.58 -4.61 -2.80
C CYS A 53 -8.70 -3.63 -3.58
N PHE A 54 -7.74 -3.04 -2.90
CA PHE A 54 -6.74 -2.14 -3.48
C PHE A 54 -5.92 -2.83 -4.58
N GLY A 55 -5.62 -2.11 -5.65
CA GLY A 55 -4.89 -2.64 -6.80
C GLY A 55 -5.78 -3.12 -7.94
N ASN A 56 -7.05 -2.71 -7.99
CA ASN A 56 -8.01 -3.06 -9.04
C ASN A 56 -8.62 -1.86 -9.75
N ASP A 57 -8.06 -0.68 -9.57
CA ASP A 57 -8.56 0.59 -10.11
C ASP A 57 -10.01 0.88 -9.67
N ASP A 58 -10.33 0.57 -8.42
CA ASP A 58 -11.65 0.77 -7.82
C ASP A 58 -11.61 1.97 -6.88
N ASP A 59 -12.24 3.06 -7.28
CA ASP A 59 -12.26 4.32 -6.53
C ASP A 59 -12.83 4.19 -5.11
N ARG A 60 -13.67 3.18 -4.86
CA ARG A 60 -14.24 2.95 -3.52
C ARG A 60 -13.17 2.62 -2.48
N VAL A 61 -12.10 1.93 -2.86
CA VAL A 61 -10.97 1.62 -1.97
C VAL A 61 -9.77 2.52 -2.24
N ASP A 62 -9.53 2.93 -3.48
CA ASP A 62 -8.40 3.78 -3.84
C ASP A 62 -8.47 5.14 -3.16
N HIS A 63 -9.68 5.75 -3.08
CA HIS A 63 -9.88 7.00 -2.36
C HIS A 63 -9.68 6.86 -0.85
N LEU A 64 -9.95 5.70 -0.25
CA LEU A 64 -9.56 5.46 1.15
C LEU A 64 -8.03 5.56 1.32
N GLY A 65 -7.26 5.12 0.30
CA GLY A 65 -5.82 5.26 0.29
C GLY A 65 -5.35 6.70 0.21
N VAL A 66 -5.96 7.48 -0.67
CA VAL A 66 -5.71 8.91 -0.82
C VAL A 66 -5.94 9.64 0.51
N ASP A 67 -7.08 9.39 1.13
CA ASP A 67 -7.48 10.04 2.39
C ASP A 67 -6.57 9.61 3.55
N LEU A 68 -6.26 8.31 3.65
CA LEU A 68 -5.41 7.77 4.72
C LEU A 68 -4.00 8.33 4.67
N VAL A 69 -3.38 8.37 3.48
CA VAL A 69 -2.03 8.92 3.29
C VAL A 69 -2.01 10.41 3.61
N TYR A 70 -3.01 11.17 3.16
CA TYR A 70 -3.15 12.57 3.47
C TYR A 70 -3.29 12.82 4.97
N TYR A 71 -4.23 12.15 5.61
CA TYR A 71 -4.50 12.30 7.05
C TYR A 71 -3.24 11.96 7.86
N PHE A 72 -2.56 10.87 7.53
CA PHE A 72 -1.34 10.47 8.23
C PHE A 72 -0.21 11.51 8.06
N SER A 73 -0.01 12.04 6.86
CA SER A 73 0.95 13.11 6.60
C SER A 73 0.64 14.38 7.39
N GLU A 74 -0.62 14.79 7.46
CA GLU A 74 -1.04 15.97 8.23
C GLU A 74 -0.87 15.78 9.74
N GLU A 75 -1.15 14.58 10.26
CA GLU A 75 -0.96 14.29 11.69
C GLU A 75 0.53 14.26 12.06
N LEU A 76 1.40 13.72 11.20
CA LEU A 76 2.85 13.76 11.42
C LEU A 76 3.39 15.19 11.55
N LYS A 77 2.88 16.12 10.76
CA LYS A 77 3.32 17.54 10.79
C LYS A 77 3.01 18.26 12.09
N LYS A 78 2.04 17.74 12.87
CA LYS A 78 1.64 18.31 14.18
C LYS A 78 2.54 17.85 15.32
N LEU A 79 3.32 16.79 15.12
CA LEU A 79 4.16 16.22 16.17
C LEU A 79 5.43 17.04 16.37
N PRO A 80 5.85 17.26 17.63
CA PRO A 80 7.14 17.89 17.90
C PRO A 80 8.26 16.95 17.46
N VAL A 81 9.21 17.47 16.73
CA VAL A 81 10.34 16.72 16.19
C VAL A 81 11.68 17.28 16.63
N TYR A 82 12.73 16.47 16.56
CA TYR A 82 14.07 16.84 16.99
C TYR A 82 14.65 17.99 16.14
N LYS A 83 15.19 18.98 16.80
CA LYS A 83 15.90 20.14 16.19
C LYS A 83 15.17 20.80 15.03
N ASN A 84 13.87 21.00 15.13
CA ASN A 84 13.04 21.60 14.07
C ASN A 84 13.14 20.85 12.73
N ALA A 85 13.40 19.53 12.75
CA ALA A 85 13.35 18.70 11.57
C ALA A 85 11.96 18.75 10.94
N ARG A 86 11.88 18.46 9.64
CA ARG A 86 10.61 18.34 8.93
C ARG A 86 10.20 16.85 8.91
N PRO A 87 9.04 16.48 9.45
CA PRO A 87 8.50 15.12 9.23
C PRO A 87 8.24 14.91 7.75
N THR A 88 8.72 13.80 7.22
CA THR A 88 8.48 13.35 5.85
C THR A 88 7.96 11.93 5.86
N LEU A 89 7.15 11.56 4.88
CA LEU A 89 6.49 10.26 4.79
C LEU A 89 7.03 9.46 3.61
N SER A 90 7.19 8.16 3.80
CA SER A 90 7.48 7.20 2.73
C SER A 90 6.55 5.99 2.76
N LEU A 91 6.29 5.43 1.59
CA LEU A 91 5.63 4.15 1.38
C LEU A 91 6.63 3.21 0.68
N LEU A 92 7.77 2.96 1.34
CA LEU A 92 8.96 2.31 0.74
C LEU A 92 9.39 1.02 1.45
N THR A 93 8.53 0.35 2.19
CA THR A 93 8.95 -0.88 2.88
C THR A 93 9.23 -2.01 1.89
N ILE A 94 10.46 -2.53 1.87
CA ILE A 94 10.87 -3.59 0.94
C ILE A 94 11.04 -4.94 1.65
N THR A 95 11.67 -4.96 2.83
CA THR A 95 11.93 -6.20 3.59
C THR A 95 11.27 -6.21 4.96
N SER A 96 11.13 -5.06 5.59
CA SER A 96 10.50 -4.90 6.91
C SER A 96 9.01 -5.28 6.93
N ASN A 97 8.34 -5.23 5.77
CA ASN A 97 6.96 -5.70 5.58
C ASN A 97 6.78 -7.16 6.02
N VAL A 98 7.77 -8.03 5.79
CA VAL A 98 7.74 -9.44 6.21
C VAL A 98 7.78 -9.54 7.73
N MET A 99 8.70 -8.82 8.36
CA MET A 99 8.87 -8.82 9.83
C MET A 99 7.62 -8.25 10.53
N TYR A 100 7.07 -7.15 10.03
CA TYR A 100 5.87 -6.55 10.60
C TYR A 100 4.66 -7.45 10.43
N GLY A 101 4.46 -8.05 9.24
CA GLY A 101 3.40 -9.02 9.03
C GLY A 101 3.50 -10.22 9.98
N LYS A 102 4.71 -10.76 10.17
CA LYS A 102 4.96 -11.88 11.10
C LYS A 102 4.56 -11.57 12.55
N LYS A 103 4.71 -10.30 12.98
CA LYS A 103 4.39 -9.85 14.34
C LYS A 103 2.95 -9.34 14.49
N THR A 104 2.19 -9.25 13.41
CA THR A 104 0.82 -8.71 13.41
C THR A 104 -0.21 -9.83 13.44
N GLY A 105 -1.25 -9.66 14.24
CA GLY A 105 -2.42 -10.54 14.31
C GLY A 105 -3.18 -10.62 12.98
N ALA A 106 -4.28 -11.37 12.95
CA ALA A 106 -5.20 -11.37 11.81
C ALA A 106 -5.82 -9.97 11.61
N THR A 107 -6.18 -9.65 10.37
CA THR A 107 -6.74 -8.35 10.00
C THR A 107 -8.12 -8.48 9.35
N PRO A 108 -8.99 -7.46 9.44
CA PRO A 108 -10.37 -7.50 8.96
C PRO A 108 -10.54 -7.82 7.48
N ASP A 109 -9.51 -7.64 6.68
CA ASP A 109 -9.45 -8.01 5.25
C ASP A 109 -9.29 -9.51 4.99
N GLY A 110 -9.23 -10.33 6.04
CA GLY A 110 -9.03 -11.78 5.96
C GLY A 110 -7.57 -12.24 5.95
N ARG A 111 -6.58 -11.32 6.10
CA ARG A 111 -5.18 -11.72 6.26
C ARG A 111 -5.00 -12.48 7.59
N ALA A 112 -4.46 -13.69 7.51
CA ALA A 112 -4.18 -14.49 8.70
C ALA A 112 -3.03 -13.91 9.53
N LYS A 113 -3.03 -14.21 10.84
CA LYS A 113 -1.92 -13.89 11.75
C LYS A 113 -0.59 -14.37 11.17
N GLY A 114 0.42 -13.50 11.19
CA GLY A 114 1.78 -13.83 10.78
C GLY A 114 2.06 -13.81 9.28
N VAL A 115 1.06 -13.65 8.44
CA VAL A 115 1.26 -13.49 6.99
C VAL A 115 1.94 -12.15 6.71
N ALA A 116 2.94 -12.14 5.82
CA ALA A 116 3.68 -10.94 5.44
C ALA A 116 2.75 -9.85 4.89
N PHE A 117 3.10 -8.59 5.12
CA PHE A 117 2.48 -7.47 4.43
C PHE A 117 2.99 -7.38 2.99
N ALA A 118 2.24 -6.75 2.10
CA ALA A 118 2.76 -6.34 0.81
C ALA A 118 3.86 -5.28 0.97
N PRO A 119 4.88 -5.25 0.11
CA PRO A 119 5.94 -4.25 0.18
C PRO A 119 5.44 -2.89 -0.34
N GLY A 120 5.90 -1.81 0.27
CA GLY A 120 5.59 -0.45 -0.15
C GLY A 120 4.11 -0.18 -0.34
N ALA A 121 3.74 0.32 -1.50
CA ALA A 121 2.36 0.57 -1.90
C ALA A 121 1.75 -0.57 -2.75
N ASN A 122 2.40 -1.72 -2.82
CA ASN A 122 1.87 -2.86 -3.58
C ASN A 122 0.52 -3.32 -3.02
N PRO A 123 -0.40 -3.76 -3.88
CA PRO A 123 -1.56 -4.54 -3.48
C PRO A 123 -1.15 -5.81 -2.72
N MET A 124 -2.01 -6.30 -1.88
CA MET A 124 -1.79 -7.59 -1.22
C MET A 124 -1.82 -8.71 -2.26
N HIS A 125 -0.86 -9.63 -2.16
CA HIS A 125 -0.69 -10.72 -3.13
C HIS A 125 -1.99 -11.47 -3.43
N GLY A 126 -2.32 -11.59 -4.73
CA GLY A 126 -3.51 -12.29 -5.24
C GLY A 126 -4.83 -11.51 -5.11
N ARG A 127 -4.79 -10.22 -4.72
CA ARG A 127 -5.98 -9.38 -4.64
C ARG A 127 -6.14 -8.44 -5.84
N ASP A 128 -5.08 -8.14 -6.54
CA ASP A 128 -5.02 -7.38 -7.79
C ASP A 128 -5.43 -8.28 -8.98
N LYS A 129 -6.74 -8.38 -9.24
CA LYS A 129 -7.31 -9.30 -10.22
C LYS A 129 -7.59 -8.68 -11.58
N ASN A 130 -7.58 -7.35 -11.68
CA ASN A 130 -7.95 -6.62 -12.89
C ASN A 130 -6.75 -6.33 -13.81
N GLY A 131 -5.61 -6.99 -13.59
CA GLY A 131 -4.42 -6.87 -14.41
C GLY A 131 -3.46 -5.75 -14.01
N ALA A 132 -2.34 -5.67 -14.74
CA ALA A 132 -1.21 -4.83 -14.39
C ALA A 132 -1.55 -3.33 -14.36
N ILE A 133 -2.25 -2.85 -15.38
CA ILE A 133 -2.60 -1.42 -15.49
C ILE A 133 -3.51 -1.00 -14.33
N ALA A 134 -4.53 -1.80 -14.00
CA ALA A 134 -5.41 -1.48 -12.87
C ALA A 134 -4.64 -1.43 -11.55
N SER A 135 -3.68 -2.36 -11.34
CA SER A 135 -2.82 -2.35 -10.16
C SER A 135 -1.95 -1.09 -10.07
N LEU A 136 -1.34 -0.71 -11.18
CA LEU A 136 -0.54 0.51 -11.29
C LEU A 136 -1.39 1.77 -11.11
N SER A 137 -2.59 1.84 -11.71
CA SER A 137 -3.51 2.96 -11.59
C SER A 137 -3.94 3.21 -10.15
N SER A 138 -4.25 2.16 -9.38
CA SER A 138 -4.54 2.31 -7.95
C SER A 138 -3.40 2.97 -7.18
N VAL A 139 -2.14 2.57 -7.46
CA VAL A 139 -0.96 3.16 -6.82
C VAL A 139 -0.74 4.59 -7.29
N ALA A 140 -0.96 4.89 -8.59
CA ALA A 140 -0.79 6.22 -9.18
C ALA A 140 -1.74 7.27 -8.57
N LYS A 141 -2.91 6.86 -8.08
CA LYS A 141 -3.87 7.75 -7.39
C LYS A 141 -3.37 8.25 -6.04
N LEU A 142 -2.41 7.57 -5.40
CA LEU A 142 -1.89 7.99 -4.11
C LEU A 142 -1.24 9.38 -4.19
N ARG A 143 -1.36 10.15 -3.12
CA ARG A 143 -0.88 11.53 -3.08
C ARG A 143 0.65 11.60 -2.92
N TYR A 144 1.38 11.61 -4.02
CA TYR A 144 2.85 11.65 -4.04
C TYR A 144 3.42 12.87 -3.28
N ARG A 145 2.75 14.02 -3.35
CA ARG A 145 3.16 15.22 -2.59
C ARG A 145 3.14 15.05 -1.07
N ASP A 146 2.35 14.09 -0.57
CA ASP A 146 2.24 13.78 0.86
C ASP A 146 3.19 12.66 1.28
N SER A 147 3.91 12.04 0.32
CA SER A 147 4.92 11.01 0.53
C SER A 147 6.27 11.49 -0.02
N GLN A 148 6.86 12.50 0.65
CA GLN A 148 8.04 13.23 0.17
C GLN A 148 9.28 12.35 0.00
N ASP A 149 9.37 11.24 0.76
CA ASP A 149 10.48 10.29 0.66
C ASP A 149 10.22 9.17 -0.36
N GLY A 150 9.06 9.24 -1.04
CA GLY A 150 8.73 8.38 -2.17
C GLY A 150 7.76 7.23 -1.85
N ILE A 151 7.25 6.65 -2.94
CA ILE A 151 6.35 5.50 -2.96
C ILE A 151 7.01 4.42 -3.79
N SER A 152 7.16 3.21 -3.24
CA SER A 152 7.64 2.06 -4.02
C SER A 152 6.47 1.18 -4.44
N ASN A 153 6.50 0.80 -5.70
CA ASN A 153 5.67 -0.25 -6.25
C ASN A 153 6.57 -1.23 -7.03
N THR A 154 6.67 -2.45 -6.55
CA THR A 154 7.49 -3.49 -7.18
C THR A 154 6.59 -4.32 -8.07
N PHE A 155 6.87 -4.30 -9.37
CA PHE A 155 6.11 -5.03 -10.37
C PHE A 155 7.02 -6.01 -11.12
N SER A 156 6.61 -7.28 -11.21
CA SER A 156 7.34 -8.31 -11.94
C SER A 156 6.53 -8.78 -13.14
N ILE A 157 7.14 -8.73 -14.32
CA ILE A 157 6.51 -9.16 -15.56
C ILE A 157 7.31 -10.33 -16.15
N VAL A 158 6.62 -11.39 -16.52
CA VAL A 158 7.23 -12.46 -17.33
C VAL A 158 7.34 -11.96 -18.77
N PRO A 159 8.55 -11.87 -19.36
CA PRO A 159 8.71 -11.24 -20.68
C PRO A 159 7.80 -11.82 -21.77
N LYS A 160 7.52 -13.11 -21.72
CA LYS A 160 6.62 -13.78 -22.70
C LYS A 160 5.16 -13.31 -22.61
N SER A 161 4.72 -12.76 -21.47
CA SER A 161 3.37 -12.21 -21.34
C SER A 161 3.16 -10.89 -22.08
N LEU A 162 4.26 -10.22 -22.43
CA LEU A 162 4.24 -8.99 -23.22
C LEU A 162 4.17 -9.22 -24.73
N GLY A 163 4.35 -10.45 -25.21
CA GLY A 163 4.26 -10.78 -26.64
C GLY A 163 5.26 -11.86 -27.06
N PRO A 164 5.01 -12.50 -28.21
CA PRO A 164 5.84 -13.56 -28.76
C PRO A 164 7.20 -13.06 -29.27
N THR A 165 7.26 -11.85 -29.85
CA THR A 165 8.50 -11.27 -30.41
C THR A 165 9.13 -10.23 -29.48
N GLN A 166 10.38 -9.89 -29.73
CA GLN A 166 11.06 -8.84 -28.97
C GLN A 166 10.44 -7.45 -29.24
N GLU A 167 10.06 -7.19 -30.46
CA GLU A 167 9.45 -5.93 -30.89
C GLU A 167 8.12 -5.70 -30.16
N GLU A 168 7.21 -6.67 -30.23
CA GLU A 168 5.93 -6.61 -29.52
C GLU A 168 6.10 -6.44 -27.99
N ARG A 169 7.09 -7.09 -27.40
CA ARG A 169 7.37 -6.93 -25.97
C ARG A 169 7.81 -5.52 -25.60
N ILE A 170 8.62 -4.88 -26.46
CA ILE A 170 9.05 -3.50 -26.25
C ILE A 170 7.84 -2.57 -26.38
N ASP A 171 7.06 -2.70 -27.44
CA ASP A 171 5.91 -1.84 -27.70
C ASP A 171 4.85 -1.96 -26.60
N ASN A 172 4.55 -3.18 -26.18
CA ASN A 172 3.60 -3.42 -25.11
C ASN A 172 4.11 -2.92 -23.74
N LEU A 173 5.42 -3.01 -23.49
CA LEU A 173 6.02 -2.43 -22.28
C LEU A 173 5.94 -0.91 -22.29
N ILE A 174 6.25 -0.27 -23.44
CA ILE A 174 6.12 1.18 -23.61
C ILE A 174 4.67 1.61 -23.36
N THR A 175 3.71 0.95 -24.02
CA THR A 175 2.28 1.25 -23.85
C THR A 175 1.83 1.12 -22.39
N MET A 176 2.33 0.11 -21.67
CA MET A 176 2.03 -0.06 -20.26
C MET A 176 2.62 1.07 -19.41
N MET A 177 3.83 1.50 -19.71
CA MET A 177 4.49 2.62 -19.00
C MET A 177 3.80 3.94 -19.29
N ASP A 178 3.41 4.21 -20.54
CA ASP A 178 2.65 5.41 -20.93
C ASP A 178 1.27 5.46 -20.23
N GLY A 179 0.65 4.30 -19.99
CA GLY A 179 -0.61 4.22 -19.25
C GLY A 179 -0.47 4.41 -17.73
N TYR A 180 0.77 4.35 -17.21
CA TYR A 180 1.05 4.55 -15.79
C TYR A 180 1.46 6.00 -15.46
N PHE A 181 2.19 6.67 -16.34
CA PHE A 181 2.69 8.04 -16.18
C PHE A 181 1.82 9.07 -16.90
#